data_ba00eede36f67bdcae6ea6daa0519c82
#
_entry.id   ba00eede36f67bdcae6ea6daa0519c82
#
_cell.length_a   1.000
_cell.length_b   1.000
_cell.length_c   1.000
_cell.angle_alpha   90.00
_cell.angle_beta   90.00
_cell.angle_gamma   90.00
#
_symmetry.space_group_name_H-M   'P 1'
#
loop_
_entity.id
_entity.type
_entity.pdbx_description
1 polymer ?
#
loop_
_entity_poly.entity_id
_entity_poly.type
_entity_poly.pdbx_seq_one_letter_code
_entity_poly.pdbx_strand_id
1 'polypeptide(L)'
;MKITVALIDKLNLLRNGESLPASQLKGEWVDDLVRDGVLISTSHGSRRTLFAPNEETLCKALTFVDERFTDMRLLRKTLLSKNILRSQQASSTGNSKLVMTRSCPGFPVNSYEPIPCTLNDREFVVNPQEGSFLFVTDWKSFFVPDDVVVVGVENMENFRMIRQQRELFEQCIGNNRLLFVSRYPQSLDLRSWLQIIPNRYIHFGDFDLAGINIFLTEYNAYLGERSSFLIPFDIERRLA
;
A
#
# COMPACT_ATOMS: atom_id res chain seq x y z
N MET A 1 1.22 -14.01 -2.49
CA MET A 1 1.68 -14.32 -1.10
C MET A 1 2.69 -13.28 -0.62
N LYS A 2 2.61 -12.83 0.63
CA LYS A 2 3.61 -11.91 1.22
C LYS A 2 4.78 -12.72 1.81
N ILE A 3 5.97 -12.60 1.22
CA ILE A 3 7.18 -13.27 1.71
C ILE A 3 7.87 -12.36 2.74
N THR A 4 8.19 -12.91 3.90
CA THR A 4 8.87 -12.22 5.00
C THR A 4 10.12 -13.01 5.42
N VAL A 5 11.08 -12.36 6.09
CA VAL A 5 12.24 -13.05 6.65
C VAL A 5 11.81 -14.18 7.58
N ALA A 6 10.81 -13.95 8.44
CA ALA A 6 10.26 -14.96 9.33
C ALA A 6 9.67 -16.18 8.59
N LEU A 7 9.04 -15.97 7.42
CA LEU A 7 8.56 -17.08 6.60
C LEU A 7 9.75 -17.89 6.03
N ILE A 8 10.79 -17.21 5.51
CA ILE A 8 11.97 -17.87 4.97
C ILE A 8 12.69 -18.67 6.07
N ASP A 9 12.80 -18.11 7.28
CA ASP A 9 13.43 -18.79 8.40
C ASP A 9 12.67 -20.09 8.75
N LYS A 10 11.33 -20.04 8.79
CA LYS A 10 10.50 -21.23 8.99
C LYS A 10 10.65 -22.28 7.88
N LEU A 11 10.71 -21.85 6.62
CA LEU A 11 10.92 -22.76 5.50
C LEU A 11 12.32 -23.40 5.54
N ASN A 12 13.33 -22.66 5.99
CA ASN A 12 14.68 -23.21 6.19
C ASN A 12 14.71 -24.26 7.32
N LEU A 13 13.95 -24.10 8.41
CA LEU A 13 13.81 -25.13 9.44
C LEU A 13 13.24 -26.42 8.85
N LEU A 14 12.17 -26.34 8.05
CA LEU A 14 11.61 -27.51 7.35
C LEU A 14 12.60 -28.16 6.38
N ARG A 15 13.39 -27.35 5.66
CA ARG A 15 14.47 -27.85 4.78
C ARG A 15 15.54 -28.62 5.54
N ASN A 16 15.87 -28.17 6.73
CA ASN A 16 16.83 -28.80 7.61
C ASN A 16 16.29 -30.07 8.30
N GLY A 17 15.06 -30.50 7.98
CA GLY A 17 14.41 -31.65 8.60
C GLY A 17 13.79 -31.39 9.97
N GLU A 18 13.67 -30.12 10.35
CA GLU A 18 13.03 -29.75 11.62
C GLU A 18 11.52 -29.71 11.46
N SER A 19 10.79 -29.91 12.57
CA SER A 19 9.33 -29.83 12.60
C SER A 19 8.86 -28.47 13.09
N LEU A 20 7.77 -27.97 12.51
CA LEU A 20 7.14 -26.74 12.92
C LEU A 20 5.70 -26.95 13.37
N PRO A 21 5.20 -26.22 14.39
CA PRO A 21 3.77 -26.16 14.68
C PRO A 21 2.97 -25.70 13.45
N ALA A 22 1.90 -26.43 13.10
CA ALA A 22 1.08 -26.09 11.93
C ALA A 22 0.47 -24.67 12.01
N SER A 23 0.28 -24.15 13.23
CA SER A 23 -0.20 -22.78 13.44
C SER A 23 0.77 -21.68 12.96
N GLN A 24 2.04 -22.03 12.74
CA GLN A 24 3.07 -21.09 12.30
C GLN A 24 3.16 -20.92 10.78
N LEU A 25 2.58 -21.85 10.01
CA LEU A 25 2.45 -21.76 8.55
C LEU A 25 0.99 -21.85 8.18
N LYS A 26 0.47 -20.85 7.49
CA LYS A 26 -0.95 -20.74 7.10
C LYS A 26 -1.08 -20.32 5.65
N GLY A 27 -2.14 -20.77 5.01
CA GLY A 27 -2.51 -20.43 3.64
C GLY A 27 -2.78 -21.67 2.79
N GLU A 28 -3.59 -21.51 1.76
CA GLU A 28 -3.98 -22.60 0.83
C GLU A 28 -2.79 -23.38 0.27
N TRP A 29 -1.70 -22.66 -0.06
CA TRP A 29 -0.47 -23.29 -0.55
C TRP A 29 0.18 -24.27 0.45
N VAL A 30 -0.01 -24.07 1.77
CA VAL A 30 0.46 -25.02 2.81
C VAL A 30 -0.42 -26.26 2.81
N ASP A 31 -1.73 -26.07 2.70
CA ASP A 31 -2.68 -27.19 2.62
C ASP A 31 -2.47 -28.01 1.34
N ASP A 32 -2.14 -27.36 0.23
CA ASP A 32 -1.77 -28.02 -1.02
C ASP A 32 -0.49 -28.85 -0.82
N LEU A 33 0.58 -28.32 -0.22
CA LEU A 33 1.81 -29.07 0.05
C LEU A 33 1.59 -30.27 0.98
N VAL A 34 0.65 -30.18 1.90
CA VAL A 34 0.27 -31.31 2.78
C VAL A 34 -0.54 -32.33 1.97
N ARG A 35 -1.49 -31.92 1.15
CA ARG A 35 -2.27 -32.81 0.29
C ARG A 35 -1.41 -33.57 -0.71
N ASP A 36 -0.40 -32.91 -1.26
CA ASP A 36 0.53 -33.47 -2.24
C ASP A 36 1.66 -34.31 -1.58
N GLY A 37 1.65 -34.44 -0.25
CA GLY A 37 2.63 -35.24 0.50
C GLY A 37 4.03 -34.62 0.60
N VAL A 38 4.20 -33.36 0.17
CA VAL A 38 5.46 -32.60 0.29
C VAL A 38 5.73 -32.24 1.74
N LEU A 39 4.66 -31.89 2.47
CA LEU A 39 4.67 -31.71 3.92
C LEU A 39 3.83 -32.80 4.57
N ILE A 40 4.37 -33.39 5.62
CA ILE A 40 3.63 -34.36 6.44
C ILE A 40 3.14 -33.67 7.69
N SER A 41 1.87 -33.84 7.98
CA SER A 41 1.23 -33.32 9.18
C SER A 41 1.04 -34.45 10.19
N THR A 42 1.67 -34.28 11.36
CA THR A 42 1.53 -35.22 12.50
C THR A 42 0.79 -34.56 13.65
N SER A 43 -0.08 -35.30 14.32
CA SER A 43 -0.84 -34.83 15.47
C SER A 43 -0.43 -35.56 16.73
N HIS A 44 -0.05 -34.81 17.77
CA HIS A 44 0.20 -35.31 19.10
C HIS A 44 -0.76 -34.60 20.08
N GLY A 45 -1.88 -35.26 20.40
CA GLY A 45 -2.96 -34.66 21.16
C GLY A 45 -3.56 -33.46 20.41
N SER A 46 -3.64 -32.31 21.04
CA SER A 46 -4.16 -31.07 20.43
C SER A 46 -3.14 -30.30 19.57
N ARG A 47 -1.88 -30.76 19.50
CA ARG A 47 -0.82 -30.09 18.74
C ARG A 47 -0.59 -30.77 17.42
N ARG A 48 -0.69 -30.00 16.34
CA ARG A 48 -0.40 -30.42 14.97
C ARG A 48 0.95 -29.83 14.54
N THR A 49 1.84 -30.66 14.03
CA THR A 49 3.16 -30.27 13.54
C THR A 49 3.30 -30.63 12.07
N LEU A 50 4.11 -29.86 11.34
CA LEU A 50 4.46 -30.05 9.95
C LEU A 50 5.95 -30.37 9.86
N PHE A 51 6.34 -31.31 9.00
CA PHE A 51 7.73 -31.54 8.63
C PHE A 51 7.83 -31.93 7.16
N ALA A 52 9.00 -31.72 6.55
CA ALA A 52 9.28 -32.13 5.19
C ALA A 52 10.13 -33.40 5.20
N PRO A 53 9.66 -34.52 4.62
CA PRO A 53 10.41 -35.78 4.59
C PRO A 53 11.58 -35.74 3.60
N ASN A 54 11.54 -34.82 2.63
CA ASN A 54 12.58 -34.69 1.61
C ASN A 54 12.80 -33.23 1.24
N GLU A 55 14.05 -32.76 1.42
CA GLU A 55 14.45 -31.37 1.14
C GLU A 55 14.29 -31.02 -0.35
N GLU A 56 14.72 -31.90 -1.25
CA GLU A 56 14.68 -31.64 -2.69
C GLU A 56 13.24 -31.47 -3.20
N THR A 57 12.35 -32.36 -2.74
CA THR A 57 10.91 -32.29 -3.06
C THR A 57 10.30 -31.00 -2.52
N LEU A 58 10.63 -30.61 -1.29
CA LEU A 58 10.17 -29.34 -0.72
C LEU A 58 10.69 -28.14 -1.52
N CYS A 59 11.96 -28.11 -1.89
CA CYS A 59 12.54 -27.01 -2.68
C CYS A 59 11.86 -26.88 -4.05
N LYS A 60 11.64 -27.98 -4.75
CA LYS A 60 10.92 -27.98 -6.05
C LYS A 60 9.48 -27.46 -5.90
N ALA A 61 8.77 -27.96 -4.91
CA ALA A 61 7.40 -27.56 -4.65
C ALA A 61 7.30 -26.08 -4.24
N LEU A 62 8.20 -25.58 -3.39
CA LEU A 62 8.25 -24.17 -3.03
C LEU A 62 8.54 -23.26 -4.24
N THR A 63 9.46 -23.67 -5.14
CA THR A 63 9.74 -22.95 -6.38
C THR A 63 8.52 -22.91 -7.30
N PHE A 64 7.71 -23.96 -7.30
CA PHE A 64 6.45 -24.00 -8.05
C PHE A 64 5.38 -23.08 -7.43
N VAL A 65 5.30 -23.01 -6.10
CA VAL A 65 4.40 -22.09 -5.38
C VAL A 65 4.78 -20.63 -5.65
N ASP A 66 6.09 -20.34 -5.64
CA ASP A 66 6.61 -19.00 -5.93
C ASP A 66 8.07 -19.11 -6.39
N GLU A 67 8.37 -18.69 -7.62
CA GLU A 67 9.71 -18.74 -8.22
C GLU A 67 10.81 -18.10 -7.36
N ARG A 68 10.41 -17.14 -6.48
CA ARG A 68 11.32 -16.47 -5.55
C ARG A 68 11.99 -17.40 -4.53
N PHE A 69 11.43 -18.57 -4.30
CA PHE A 69 12.02 -19.57 -3.39
C PHE A 69 13.16 -20.39 -4.01
N THR A 70 13.50 -20.17 -5.28
CA THR A 70 14.63 -20.83 -5.95
C THR A 70 15.94 -20.63 -5.18
N ASP A 71 16.19 -19.44 -4.65
CA ASP A 71 17.34 -19.15 -3.78
C ASP A 71 16.89 -18.44 -2.50
N MET A 72 16.48 -19.22 -1.51
CA MET A 72 16.03 -18.70 -0.23
C MET A 72 17.12 -17.97 0.57
N ARG A 73 18.41 -18.32 0.36
CA ARG A 73 19.53 -17.66 1.04
C ARG A 73 19.71 -16.23 0.51
N LEU A 74 19.73 -16.10 -0.81
CA LEU A 74 19.81 -14.80 -1.47
C LEU A 74 18.59 -13.96 -1.17
N LEU A 75 17.40 -14.55 -1.22
CA LEU A 75 16.13 -13.90 -0.90
C LEU A 75 16.13 -13.36 0.55
N ARG A 76 16.58 -14.16 1.51
CA ARG A 76 16.72 -13.73 2.91
C ARG A 76 17.69 -12.55 3.05
N LYS A 77 18.86 -12.64 2.43
CA LYS A 77 19.85 -11.56 2.43
C LYS A 77 19.27 -10.27 1.84
N THR A 78 18.55 -10.38 0.75
CA THR A 78 17.90 -9.25 0.08
C THR A 78 16.82 -8.62 0.97
N LEU A 79 16.01 -9.42 1.66
CA LEU A 79 14.98 -8.92 2.58
C LEU A 79 15.56 -8.25 3.84
N LEU A 80 16.73 -8.69 4.31
CA LEU A 80 17.42 -8.08 5.45
C LEU A 80 18.13 -6.78 5.09
N SER A 81 18.50 -6.60 3.85
CA SER A 81 19.21 -5.40 3.39
C SER A 81 18.24 -4.22 3.26
N LYS A 82 18.23 -3.33 4.24
CA LYS A 82 17.33 -2.17 4.31
C LYS A 82 17.56 -1.10 3.24
N ASN A 83 18.69 -1.11 2.54
CA ASN A 83 19.15 -0.03 1.65
C ASN A 83 19.61 -0.51 0.27
N ILE A 84 19.09 -1.61 -0.25
CA ILE A 84 19.46 -2.06 -1.59
C ILE A 84 18.73 -1.23 -2.64
N LEU A 85 19.48 -0.58 -3.52
CA LEU A 85 18.93 0.10 -4.69
C LEU A 85 18.25 -0.91 -5.62
N ARG A 86 17.18 -0.49 -6.29
CA ARG A 86 16.38 -1.34 -7.19
C ARG A 86 17.22 -2.03 -8.28
N SER A 87 18.26 -1.34 -8.78
CA SER A 87 19.23 -1.89 -9.74
C SER A 87 20.06 -3.03 -9.15
N GLN A 88 20.44 -2.93 -7.86
CA GLN A 88 21.19 -3.98 -7.17
C GLN A 88 20.30 -5.19 -6.87
N GLN A 89 19.01 -4.97 -6.58
CA GLN A 89 18.05 -6.06 -6.42
C GLN A 89 17.84 -6.84 -7.72
N ALA A 90 17.66 -6.12 -8.84
CA ALA A 90 17.49 -6.73 -10.15
C ALA A 90 18.73 -7.52 -10.59
N SER A 91 19.95 -7.02 -10.30
CA SER A 91 21.20 -7.70 -10.64
C SER A 91 21.49 -8.92 -9.78
N SER A 92 21.04 -8.91 -8.52
CA SER A 92 21.33 -10.01 -7.58
C SER A 92 20.33 -11.16 -7.63
N THR A 93 19.09 -10.90 -8.11
CA THR A 93 18.00 -11.88 -8.07
C THR A 93 17.36 -12.16 -9.43
N GLY A 94 17.72 -11.38 -10.46
CA GLY A 94 17.08 -11.48 -11.79
C GLY A 94 15.61 -11.02 -11.82
N ASN A 95 15.03 -10.60 -10.70
CA ASN A 95 13.63 -10.21 -10.60
C ASN A 95 13.45 -8.94 -9.77
N SER A 96 13.06 -7.85 -10.43
CA SER A 96 12.84 -6.54 -9.79
C SER A 96 11.64 -6.47 -8.84
N LYS A 97 10.81 -7.53 -8.74
CA LYS A 97 9.60 -7.58 -7.91
C LYS A 97 9.81 -8.27 -6.55
N LEU A 98 11.03 -8.71 -6.23
CA LEU A 98 11.31 -9.52 -5.04
C LEU A 98 11.10 -8.81 -3.72
N VAL A 99 11.42 -7.53 -3.65
CA VAL A 99 11.18 -6.70 -2.47
C VAL A 99 10.37 -5.51 -2.91
N MET A 100 9.25 -5.27 -2.26
CA MET A 100 8.54 -4.01 -2.41
C MET A 100 9.34 -2.91 -1.71
N THR A 101 10.43 -2.48 -2.34
CA THR A 101 11.08 -1.23 -1.97
C THR A 101 10.24 -0.09 -2.51
N ARG A 102 9.98 0.89 -1.67
CA ARG A 102 9.38 2.15 -2.11
C ARG A 102 10.33 2.80 -3.10
N SER A 103 10.07 2.64 -4.38
CA SER A 103 10.89 3.23 -5.43
C SER A 103 10.74 4.76 -5.49
N CYS A 104 9.62 5.27 -4.99
CA CYS A 104 9.33 6.69 -4.92
C CYS A 104 8.39 6.91 -3.70
N PRO A 105 8.92 7.32 -2.52
CA PRO A 105 8.07 7.73 -1.41
C PRO A 105 7.34 9.02 -1.78
N GLY A 106 6.14 9.22 -1.19
CA GLY A 106 5.35 10.41 -1.45
C GLY A 106 4.05 10.14 -2.18
N PHE A 107 3.43 11.20 -2.66
CA PHE A 107 2.12 11.16 -3.32
C PHE A 107 1.96 12.30 -4.32
N PRO A 108 1.08 12.12 -5.33
CA PRO A 108 0.77 13.16 -6.29
C PRO A 108 -0.17 14.20 -5.71
N VAL A 109 0.04 15.46 -6.12
CA VAL A 109 -0.78 16.61 -5.75
C VAL A 109 -1.22 17.38 -6.99
N ASN A 110 -2.42 17.97 -6.93
CA ASN A 110 -3.01 18.81 -7.96
C ASN A 110 -3.84 19.94 -7.33
N SER A 111 -4.11 20.98 -8.08
CA SER A 111 -4.98 22.10 -7.65
C SER A 111 -5.62 22.78 -8.85
N TYR A 112 -6.72 23.49 -8.63
CA TYR A 112 -7.33 24.32 -9.67
C TYR A 112 -6.62 25.65 -9.85
N GLU A 113 -6.10 26.19 -8.75
CA GLU A 113 -5.45 27.49 -8.66
C GLU A 113 -4.10 27.36 -7.94
N PRO A 114 -3.19 28.32 -8.11
CA PRO A 114 -1.92 28.31 -7.40
C PRO A 114 -2.12 28.28 -5.88
N ILE A 115 -1.53 27.31 -5.20
CA ILE A 115 -1.51 27.21 -3.74
C ILE A 115 -0.07 27.44 -3.27
N PRO A 116 0.24 28.56 -2.58
CA PRO A 116 1.55 28.76 -1.98
C PRO A 116 1.70 27.82 -0.77
N CYS A 117 2.65 26.94 -0.85
CA CYS A 117 2.99 25.92 0.15
C CYS A 117 4.43 26.11 0.63
N THR A 118 4.84 25.29 1.60
CA THR A 118 6.24 25.19 2.02
C THR A 118 6.73 23.77 1.80
N LEU A 119 7.92 23.61 1.20
CA LEU A 119 8.58 22.33 1.01
C LEU A 119 10.07 22.49 1.37
N ASN A 120 10.59 21.72 2.32
CA ASN A 120 11.95 21.79 2.80
C ASN A 120 12.33 23.24 3.24
N ASP A 121 11.45 23.88 4.01
CA ASP A 121 11.58 25.25 4.52
C ASP A 121 11.73 26.34 3.42
N ARG A 122 11.28 26.03 2.21
CA ARG A 122 11.29 26.95 1.06
C ARG A 122 9.88 27.13 0.50
N GLU A 123 9.65 28.29 -0.10
CA GLU A 123 8.42 28.51 -0.86
C GLU A 123 8.27 27.50 -1.99
N PHE A 124 7.10 26.90 -2.09
CA PHE A 124 6.74 25.92 -3.10
C PHE A 124 5.30 26.16 -3.53
N VAL A 125 5.06 26.39 -4.81
CA VAL A 125 3.71 26.63 -5.33
C VAL A 125 3.18 25.40 -6.02
N VAL A 126 2.06 24.86 -5.52
CA VAL A 126 1.32 23.82 -6.22
C VAL A 126 0.45 24.47 -7.28
N ASN A 127 0.87 24.39 -8.53
CA ASN A 127 0.16 24.93 -9.69
C ASN A 127 0.45 24.10 -10.95
N PRO A 128 0.04 22.83 -10.98
CA PRO A 128 0.24 22.02 -12.18
C PRO A 128 -0.65 22.52 -13.32
N GLN A 129 -0.13 22.45 -14.54
CA GLN A 129 -0.89 22.75 -15.74
C GLN A 129 -1.93 21.65 -16.02
N GLU A 130 -2.93 21.95 -16.83
CA GLU A 130 -3.90 20.96 -17.28
C GLU A 130 -3.19 19.76 -17.92
N GLY A 131 -3.65 18.54 -17.58
CA GLY A 131 -3.03 17.30 -18.04
C GLY A 131 -1.78 16.89 -17.25
N SER A 132 -1.39 17.64 -16.20
CA SER A 132 -0.25 17.34 -15.35
C SER A 132 -0.60 17.31 -13.86
N PHE A 133 0.31 16.80 -13.06
CA PHE A 133 0.29 16.89 -11.59
C PHE A 133 1.74 16.95 -11.07
N LEU A 134 1.92 17.43 -9.86
CA LEU A 134 3.21 17.37 -9.16
C LEU A 134 3.27 16.13 -8.29
N PHE A 135 4.48 15.62 -8.03
CA PHE A 135 4.69 14.52 -7.08
C PHE A 135 5.62 14.98 -5.95
N VAL A 136 5.11 14.95 -4.72
CA VAL A 136 5.82 15.39 -3.53
C VAL A 136 6.49 14.19 -2.86
N THR A 137 7.82 14.14 -2.92
CA THR A 137 8.64 13.06 -2.30
C THR A 137 8.99 13.34 -0.85
N ASP A 138 9.31 14.60 -0.54
CA ASP A 138 9.71 15.03 0.79
C ASP A 138 8.50 15.48 1.63
N TRP A 139 7.46 14.64 1.63
CA TRP A 139 6.15 14.94 2.21
C TRP A 139 6.18 15.29 3.70
N LYS A 140 7.22 14.89 4.44
CA LYS A 140 7.37 15.21 5.87
C LYS A 140 7.63 16.70 6.13
N SER A 141 8.16 17.39 5.14
CA SER A 141 8.43 18.82 5.15
C SER A 141 7.56 19.59 4.16
N PHE A 142 6.44 19.00 3.74
CA PHE A 142 5.44 19.63 2.89
C PHE A 142 4.29 20.16 3.73
N PHE A 143 4.09 21.47 3.76
CA PHE A 143 3.03 22.14 4.51
C PHE A 143 2.20 23.01 3.59
N VAL A 144 0.91 22.99 3.83
CA VAL A 144 -0.08 23.78 3.08
C VAL A 144 -0.77 24.79 4.02
N PRO A 145 -1.27 25.92 3.52
CA PRO A 145 -2.00 26.89 4.35
C PRO A 145 -3.22 26.26 5.03
N ASP A 146 -3.55 26.72 6.23
CA ASP A 146 -4.63 26.15 7.07
C ASP A 146 -6.03 26.33 6.43
N ASP A 147 -6.20 27.31 5.55
CA ASP A 147 -7.45 27.58 4.82
C ASP A 147 -7.69 26.63 3.64
N VAL A 148 -6.72 25.78 3.31
CA VAL A 148 -6.81 24.81 2.22
C VAL A 148 -7.54 23.55 2.70
N VAL A 149 -8.53 23.11 1.93
CA VAL A 149 -9.18 21.81 2.13
C VAL A 149 -8.45 20.77 1.28
N VAL A 150 -8.04 19.69 1.91
CA VAL A 150 -7.37 18.57 1.22
C VAL A 150 -8.40 17.56 0.77
N VAL A 151 -8.42 17.27 -0.53
CA VAL A 151 -9.32 16.27 -1.13
C VAL A 151 -8.52 15.06 -1.56
N GLY A 152 -8.73 13.94 -0.87
CA GLY A 152 -8.11 12.66 -1.21
C GLY A 152 -8.91 11.94 -2.29
N VAL A 153 -8.31 11.76 -3.45
CA VAL A 153 -8.94 11.07 -4.59
C VAL A 153 -8.42 9.63 -4.63
N GLU A 154 -9.34 8.67 -4.49
CA GLU A 154 -8.98 7.26 -4.43
C GLU A 154 -8.55 6.72 -5.80
N ASN A 155 -9.34 6.98 -6.83
CA ASN A 155 -9.10 6.51 -8.18
C ASN A 155 -8.14 7.45 -8.94
N MET A 156 -7.03 6.91 -9.46
CA MET A 156 -6.03 7.70 -10.17
C MET A 156 -6.53 8.28 -11.50
N GLU A 157 -7.51 7.64 -12.13
CA GLU A 157 -8.14 8.19 -13.34
C GLU A 157 -8.97 9.44 -12.99
N ASN A 158 -9.77 9.39 -11.92
CA ASN A 158 -10.49 10.55 -11.41
C ASN A 158 -9.53 11.66 -10.99
N PHE A 159 -8.39 11.33 -10.36
CA PHE A 159 -7.37 12.31 -10.00
C PHE A 159 -6.76 13.00 -11.24
N ARG A 160 -6.50 12.25 -12.31
CA ARG A 160 -6.00 12.80 -13.57
C ARG A 160 -7.02 13.74 -14.24
N MET A 161 -8.30 13.41 -14.10
CA MET A 161 -9.43 14.13 -14.71
C MET A 161 -10.05 15.17 -13.77
N ILE A 162 -9.35 15.56 -12.70
CA ILE A 162 -9.91 16.38 -11.62
C ILE A 162 -10.49 17.73 -12.10
N ARG A 163 -9.88 18.34 -13.12
CA ARG A 163 -10.37 19.62 -13.68
C ARG A 163 -11.72 19.50 -14.37
N GLN A 164 -12.01 18.35 -14.95
CA GLN A 164 -13.31 18.07 -15.59
C GLN A 164 -14.43 17.83 -14.55
N GLN A 165 -14.05 17.56 -13.30
CA GLN A 165 -14.96 17.33 -12.18
C GLN A 165 -15.13 18.59 -11.30
N ARG A 166 -14.64 19.74 -11.74
CA ARG A 166 -14.62 20.98 -10.95
C ARG A 166 -16.01 21.36 -10.45
N GLU A 167 -17.03 21.28 -11.28
CA GLU A 167 -18.40 21.59 -10.91
C GLU A 167 -18.91 20.73 -9.75
N LEU A 168 -18.62 19.43 -9.75
CA LEU A 168 -18.96 18.52 -8.66
C LEU A 168 -18.37 18.99 -7.32
N PHE A 169 -17.09 19.34 -7.31
CA PHE A 169 -16.41 19.75 -6.08
C PHE A 169 -16.89 21.13 -5.60
N GLU A 170 -17.11 22.08 -6.49
CA GLU A 170 -17.64 23.39 -6.16
C GLU A 170 -19.06 23.30 -5.56
N GLN A 171 -19.90 22.41 -6.09
CA GLN A 171 -21.25 22.18 -5.55
C GLN A 171 -21.24 21.48 -4.19
N CYS A 172 -20.32 20.52 -3.96
CA CYS A 172 -20.28 19.75 -2.72
C CYS A 172 -19.47 20.42 -1.60
N ILE A 173 -18.44 21.19 -1.94
CA ILE A 173 -17.47 21.74 -0.97
C ILE A 173 -17.55 23.27 -0.90
N GLY A 174 -18.13 23.91 -1.91
CA GLY A 174 -18.17 25.37 -2.03
C GLY A 174 -16.86 25.96 -2.57
N ASN A 175 -16.72 27.29 -2.48
CA ASN A 175 -15.57 28.04 -3.02
C ASN A 175 -14.36 28.01 -2.08
N ASN A 176 -13.98 26.81 -1.61
CA ASN A 176 -12.76 26.62 -0.83
C ASN A 176 -11.55 26.44 -1.75
N ARG A 177 -10.35 26.76 -1.25
CA ARG A 177 -9.11 26.41 -1.92
C ARG A 177 -8.88 24.92 -1.75
N LEU A 178 -8.83 24.17 -2.87
CA LEU A 178 -8.76 22.72 -2.85
C LEU A 178 -7.38 22.23 -3.29
N LEU A 179 -6.76 21.43 -2.43
CA LEU A 179 -5.58 20.63 -2.77
C LEU A 179 -6.02 19.19 -2.97
N PHE A 180 -5.91 18.70 -4.18
CA PHE A 180 -6.18 17.30 -4.50
C PHE A 180 -4.93 16.45 -4.28
N VAL A 181 -5.10 15.31 -3.62
CA VAL A 181 -4.04 14.34 -3.37
C VAL A 181 -4.53 12.95 -3.74
N SER A 182 -3.64 12.06 -4.16
CA SER A 182 -4.01 10.67 -4.44
C SER A 182 -3.21 9.69 -3.58
N ARG A 183 -3.86 8.61 -3.18
CA ARG A 183 -3.22 7.51 -2.45
C ARG A 183 -2.26 6.65 -3.30
N TYR A 184 -2.25 6.83 -4.61
CA TYR A 184 -1.35 6.13 -5.50
C TYR A 184 0.09 6.70 -5.41
N PRO A 185 1.14 5.90 -5.46
CA PRO A 185 1.17 4.43 -5.53
C PRO A 185 0.98 3.74 -4.18
N GLN A 186 0.90 4.48 -3.08
CA GLN A 186 0.77 3.95 -1.72
C GLN A 186 0.03 4.91 -0.79
N SER A 187 -0.92 4.40 -0.02
CA SER A 187 -1.71 5.19 0.93
C SER A 187 -0.94 5.62 2.19
N LEU A 188 0.12 4.90 2.58
CA LEU A 188 0.79 5.11 3.86
C LEU A 188 1.44 6.49 4.01
N ASP A 189 2.11 6.98 2.96
CA ASP A 189 2.78 8.29 3.02
C ASP A 189 1.76 9.43 3.08
N LEU A 190 0.71 9.36 2.27
CA LEU A 190 -0.39 10.31 2.30
C LEU A 190 -1.07 10.32 3.67
N ARG A 191 -1.42 9.16 4.22
CA ARG A 191 -2.04 9.06 5.54
C ARG A 191 -1.15 9.63 6.64
N SER A 192 0.16 9.35 6.60
CA SER A 192 1.10 9.89 7.58
C SER A 192 1.23 11.40 7.48
N TRP A 193 1.22 11.94 6.27
CA TRP A 193 1.24 13.38 6.03
C TRP A 193 -0.02 14.06 6.54
N LEU A 194 -1.19 13.51 6.27
CA LEU A 194 -2.46 14.03 6.76
C LEU A 194 -2.54 14.09 8.30
N GLN A 195 -1.78 13.27 9.01
CA GLN A 195 -1.69 13.35 10.47
C GLN A 195 -0.78 14.48 10.97
N ILE A 196 0.13 14.97 10.14
CA ILE A 196 1.07 16.06 10.50
C ILE A 196 0.41 17.44 10.30
N ILE A 197 -0.42 17.60 9.27
CA ILE A 197 -1.09 18.86 8.96
C ILE A 197 -2.46 18.99 9.66
N PRO A 198 -2.91 20.21 10.00
CA PRO A 198 -4.20 20.42 10.67
C PRO A 198 -5.40 20.46 9.71
N ASN A 199 -5.17 20.51 8.42
CA ASN A 199 -6.17 20.78 7.39
C ASN A 199 -7.36 19.81 7.41
N ARG A 200 -8.53 20.31 7.05
CA ARG A 200 -9.71 19.50 6.79
C ARG A 200 -9.44 18.56 5.62
N TYR A 201 -9.85 17.30 5.77
CA TYR A 201 -9.73 16.27 4.75
C TYR A 201 -11.07 15.79 4.26
N ILE A 202 -11.24 15.71 2.95
CA ILE A 202 -12.44 15.15 2.31
C ILE A 202 -11.99 13.97 1.44
N HIS A 203 -12.57 12.82 1.66
CA HIS A 203 -12.30 11.62 0.88
C HIS A 203 -13.25 11.50 -0.29
N PHE A 204 -12.72 11.45 -1.49
CA PHE A 204 -13.46 11.18 -2.74
C PHE A 204 -13.06 9.78 -3.23
N GLY A 205 -13.88 8.81 -2.86
CA GLY A 205 -13.73 7.39 -3.20
C GLY A 205 -15.01 6.83 -3.80
N ASP A 206 -14.98 5.54 -4.14
CA ASP A 206 -16.15 4.83 -4.64
C ASP A 206 -17.25 4.79 -3.57
N PHE A 207 -18.47 5.11 -3.97
CA PHE A 207 -19.63 5.12 -3.07
C PHE A 207 -20.22 3.73 -2.93
N ASP A 208 -19.40 2.80 -2.44
CA ASP A 208 -19.77 1.43 -2.12
C ASP A 208 -19.24 1.03 -0.74
N LEU A 209 -19.57 -0.18 -0.29
CA LEU A 209 -19.14 -0.67 1.02
C LEU A 209 -17.61 -0.76 1.14
N ALA A 210 -16.89 -1.04 0.06
CA ALA A 210 -15.44 -1.15 0.07
C ALA A 210 -14.79 0.24 0.20
N GLY A 211 -15.21 1.23 -0.60
CA GLY A 211 -14.72 2.60 -0.53
C GLY A 211 -15.05 3.28 0.80
N ILE A 212 -16.26 3.09 1.32
CA ILE A 212 -16.63 3.58 2.66
C ILE A 212 -15.76 2.93 3.75
N ASN A 213 -15.51 1.63 3.67
CA ASN A 213 -14.64 0.94 4.62
C ASN A 213 -13.18 1.43 4.55
N ILE A 214 -12.67 1.71 3.36
CA ILE A 214 -11.34 2.33 3.18
C ILE A 214 -11.29 3.68 3.88
N PHE A 215 -12.29 4.54 3.65
CA PHE A 215 -12.36 5.83 4.34
C PHE A 215 -12.36 5.66 5.87
N LEU A 216 -13.24 4.82 6.40
CA LEU A 216 -13.38 4.62 7.84
C LEU A 216 -12.11 4.08 8.50
N THR A 217 -11.46 3.09 7.88
CA THR A 217 -10.32 2.38 8.47
C THR A 217 -8.97 3.03 8.18
N GLU A 218 -8.80 3.65 7.00
CA GLU A 218 -7.51 4.22 6.60
C GLU A 218 -7.39 5.72 6.88
N TYR A 219 -8.51 6.46 6.98
CA TYR A 219 -8.48 7.92 7.16
C TYR A 219 -9.24 8.38 8.39
N ASN A 220 -10.54 8.11 8.50
CA ASN A 220 -11.35 8.61 9.60
C ASN A 220 -10.87 8.12 10.97
N ALA A 221 -10.43 6.87 11.08
CA ALA A 221 -9.85 6.31 12.31
C ALA A 221 -8.63 7.11 12.84
N TYR A 222 -7.92 7.84 11.98
CA TYR A 222 -6.71 8.61 12.34
C TYR A 222 -6.94 10.12 12.37
N LEU A 223 -7.90 10.61 11.59
CA LEU A 223 -8.15 12.05 11.40
C LEU A 223 -9.37 12.55 12.18
N GLY A 224 -10.26 11.65 12.58
CA GLY A 224 -11.46 11.96 13.35
C GLY A 224 -12.37 12.97 12.64
N GLU A 225 -12.90 13.91 13.41
CA GLU A 225 -13.90 14.90 12.98
C GLU A 225 -13.43 15.84 11.85
N ARG A 226 -12.13 16.00 11.63
CA ARG A 226 -11.60 16.80 10.52
C ARG A 226 -11.64 16.08 9.18
N SER A 227 -12.10 14.83 9.15
CA SER A 227 -12.27 14.05 7.93
C SER A 227 -13.74 13.80 7.62
N SER A 228 -14.09 13.82 6.34
CA SER A 228 -15.43 13.49 5.87
C SER A 228 -15.35 12.74 4.53
N PHE A 229 -16.35 11.91 4.25
CA PHE A 229 -16.55 11.30 2.94
C PHE A 229 -17.32 12.27 2.04
N LEU A 230 -16.92 12.46 0.79
CA LEU A 230 -17.65 13.29 -0.15
C LEU A 230 -18.90 12.55 -0.63
N ILE A 231 -20.06 13.08 -0.31
CA ILE A 231 -21.34 12.58 -0.79
C ILE A 231 -21.86 13.58 -1.82
N PRO A 232 -22.04 13.19 -3.10
CA PRO A 232 -22.65 14.05 -4.10
C PRO A 232 -24.04 14.52 -3.66
N PHE A 233 -24.35 15.78 -3.92
CA PHE A 233 -25.66 16.38 -3.52
C PHE A 233 -26.86 15.68 -4.15
N ASP A 234 -26.66 15.01 -5.29
CA ASP A 234 -27.69 14.31 -6.06
C ASP A 234 -27.60 12.77 -5.93
N ILE A 235 -26.99 12.27 -4.83
CA ILE A 235 -26.72 10.85 -4.63
C ILE A 235 -28.00 10.00 -4.69
N GLU A 236 -29.09 10.47 -4.13
CA GLU A 236 -30.37 9.75 -4.15
C GLU A 236 -30.88 9.54 -5.58
N ARG A 237 -30.72 10.57 -6.45
CA ARG A 237 -31.08 10.47 -7.87
C ARG A 237 -30.17 9.51 -8.64
N ARG A 238 -28.90 9.38 -8.23
CA ARG A 238 -27.93 8.47 -8.88
C ARG A 238 -28.13 7.03 -8.46
N LEU A 239 -28.75 6.79 -7.30
CA LEU A 239 -29.04 5.45 -6.76
C LEU A 239 -30.42 4.92 -7.13
N ALA A 240 -31.32 5.77 -7.66
CA ALA A 240 -32.66 5.41 -8.12
C ALA A 240 -32.63 4.92 -9.58
#